data_4e0ce1b4f28f1cd45a3b960dc0faf25c
#
_entry.id   4e0ce1b4f28f1cd45a3b960dc0faf25c
#
_cell.length_a   1.000
_cell.length_b   1.000
_cell.length_c   1.000
_cell.angle_alpha   90.00
_cell.angle_beta   90.00
_cell.angle_gamma   90.00
#
_symmetry.space_group_name_H-M   'P 1'
#
loop_
_entity.id
_entity.type
_entity.pdbx_description
1 polymer ?
#
loop_
_entity_poly.entity_id
_entity_poly.type
_entity_poly.pdbx_seq_one_letter_code
_entity_poly.pdbx_strand_id
1 'polypeptide(L)'
;MIVDVTLANIQEMVMQNSKRLPVVVNFWSSLNEQSKLANTILEKMATQQAGEFILAKINIDREKDLTEKFAVSAVPFYKIVKNNDIMTEGQGLLAETEYRALINAQLEEEPSEQLRKQATQAFSQGEFDQAIKLLGQAAKANPNNFKVHLDLVQMYLHTGHLDKATDLLRKLPEEAQNSPQGKQVEGVLYFSEVLEQSPDIHLIKATLAQNPNDCDALLGLAGFLMLNGQPENALQSLFKLFTLDRHYQEGLPQKTILKAFEMLSGPAPELVSLYRKKFQSLLY
;
A
#
# COMPACT_ATOMS: atom_id res chain seq x y z
N MET A 1 -6.54 18.17 13.57
CA MET A 1 -6.69 19.40 14.40
C MET A 1 -6.48 19.03 15.85
N ILE A 2 -5.78 19.88 16.64
CA ILE A 2 -5.52 19.68 18.08
C ILE A 2 -6.16 20.85 18.84
N VAL A 3 -6.96 20.58 19.88
CA VAL A 3 -7.66 21.60 20.66
C VAL A 3 -7.61 21.29 22.15
N ASP A 4 -7.45 22.30 22.98
CA ASP A 4 -7.68 22.20 24.42
C ASP A 4 -9.15 22.44 24.72
N VAL A 5 -9.76 21.52 25.47
CA VAL A 5 -11.20 21.50 25.74
C VAL A 5 -11.47 21.89 27.19
N THR A 6 -12.42 22.78 27.34
CA THR A 6 -12.93 23.29 28.61
C THR A 6 -14.45 23.10 28.67
N LEU A 7 -15.04 23.32 29.84
CA LEU A 7 -16.51 23.27 30.00
C LEU A 7 -17.21 24.25 29.04
N ALA A 8 -16.59 25.36 28.70
CA ALA A 8 -17.21 26.40 27.84
C ALA A 8 -17.26 25.97 26.34
N ASN A 9 -16.29 25.17 25.85
CA ASN A 9 -16.18 24.88 24.43
C ASN A 9 -16.44 23.38 24.06
N ILE A 10 -16.69 22.53 25.02
CA ILE A 10 -16.85 21.06 24.77
C ILE A 10 -17.98 20.76 23.79
N GLN A 11 -19.08 21.52 23.85
CA GLN A 11 -20.21 21.30 22.97
C GLN A 11 -19.83 21.47 21.48
N GLU A 12 -19.02 22.46 21.20
CA GLU A 12 -18.56 22.74 19.84
C GLU A 12 -17.38 21.83 19.46
N MET A 13 -16.34 21.79 20.31
CA MET A 13 -15.08 21.11 19.99
C MET A 13 -15.21 19.59 19.98
N VAL A 14 -16.11 19.02 20.75
CA VAL A 14 -16.32 17.57 20.80
C VAL A 14 -17.62 17.18 20.11
N MET A 15 -18.78 17.66 20.61
CA MET A 15 -20.08 17.16 20.17
C MET A 15 -20.41 17.55 18.72
N GLN A 16 -20.28 18.82 18.35
CA GLN A 16 -20.56 19.24 16.97
C GLN A 16 -19.55 18.70 15.97
N ASN A 17 -18.27 18.73 16.32
CA ASN A 17 -17.22 18.21 15.46
C ASN A 17 -17.28 16.70 15.27
N SER A 18 -17.77 15.95 16.26
CA SER A 18 -17.93 14.50 16.17
C SER A 18 -18.91 14.04 15.08
N LYS A 19 -19.79 14.93 14.60
CA LYS A 19 -20.67 14.67 13.45
C LYS A 19 -19.94 14.63 12.11
N ARG A 20 -18.75 15.22 12.05
CA ARG A 20 -17.95 15.32 10.82
C ARG A 20 -16.76 14.36 10.85
N LEU A 21 -16.02 14.32 11.95
CA LEU A 21 -14.81 13.54 12.14
C LEU A 21 -14.84 12.85 13.50
N PRO A 22 -14.19 11.72 13.66
CA PRO A 22 -13.94 11.16 14.99
C PRO A 22 -13.18 12.15 15.86
N VAL A 23 -13.59 12.31 17.11
CA VAL A 23 -12.92 13.15 18.10
C VAL A 23 -12.33 12.26 19.17
N VAL A 24 -11.01 12.26 19.26
CA VAL A 24 -10.26 11.59 20.33
C VAL A 24 -10.19 12.56 21.50
N VAL A 25 -10.99 12.31 22.54
CA VAL A 25 -10.96 13.06 23.79
C VAL A 25 -9.95 12.42 24.71
N ASN A 26 -8.82 13.09 24.96
CA ASN A 26 -7.75 12.61 25.83
C ASN A 26 -7.77 13.40 27.16
N PHE A 27 -8.08 12.68 28.25
CA PHE A 27 -8.01 13.19 29.61
C PHE A 27 -6.60 12.98 30.14
N TRP A 28 -5.95 14.05 30.54
CA TRP A 28 -4.55 14.04 30.91
C TRP A 28 -4.24 14.94 32.12
N SER A 29 -3.13 14.66 32.80
CA SER A 29 -2.60 15.52 33.86
C SER A 29 -1.14 15.87 33.60
N SER A 30 -0.78 17.11 33.91
CA SER A 30 0.63 17.56 33.83
C SER A 30 1.53 16.89 34.89
N LEU A 31 0.92 16.29 35.91
CA LEU A 31 1.61 15.61 37.01
C LEU A 31 1.82 14.10 36.74
N ASN A 32 1.26 13.57 35.63
CA ASN A 32 1.35 12.16 35.28
C ASN A 32 2.19 11.95 34.02
N GLU A 33 3.30 11.24 34.15
CA GLU A 33 4.26 11.04 33.03
C GLU A 33 3.66 10.22 31.89
N GLN A 34 2.83 9.21 32.19
CA GLN A 34 2.16 8.43 31.16
C GLN A 34 1.17 9.28 30.36
N SER A 35 0.50 10.24 31.00
CA SER A 35 -0.38 11.21 30.32
C SER A 35 0.37 12.12 29.36
N LYS A 36 1.58 12.54 29.74
CA LYS A 36 2.45 13.34 28.85
C LYS A 36 2.88 12.55 27.62
N LEU A 37 3.25 11.29 27.82
CA LEU A 37 3.60 10.40 26.71
C LEU A 37 2.41 10.15 25.80
N ALA A 38 1.21 9.89 26.33
CA ALA A 38 -0.01 9.75 25.56
C ALA A 38 -0.31 11.00 24.72
N ASN A 39 -0.19 12.20 25.29
CA ASN A 39 -0.31 13.45 24.56
C ASN A 39 0.69 13.54 23.40
N THR A 40 1.96 13.24 23.63
CA THR A 40 3.01 13.30 22.60
C THR A 40 2.68 12.37 21.43
N ILE A 41 2.25 11.14 21.71
CA ILE A 41 1.86 10.17 20.67
C ILE A 41 0.65 10.69 19.88
N LEU A 42 -0.42 11.11 20.58
CA LEU A 42 -1.65 11.56 19.94
C LEU A 42 -1.48 12.85 19.16
N GLU A 43 -0.65 13.81 19.65
CA GLU A 43 -0.34 15.06 18.95
C GLU A 43 0.46 14.80 17.67
N LYS A 44 1.44 13.89 17.72
CA LYS A 44 2.19 13.45 16.54
C LYS A 44 1.23 12.84 15.51
N MET A 45 0.34 11.94 15.93
CA MET A 45 -0.65 11.31 15.06
C MET A 45 -1.61 12.33 14.45
N ALA A 46 -2.15 13.27 15.25
CA ALA A 46 -3.07 14.31 14.77
C ALA A 46 -2.42 15.29 13.78
N THR A 47 -1.09 15.40 13.82
CA THR A 47 -0.31 16.18 12.85
C THR A 47 -0.07 15.39 11.57
N GLN A 48 0.29 14.12 11.68
CA GLN A 48 0.55 13.24 10.54
C GLN A 48 -0.72 12.88 9.76
N GLN A 49 -1.85 12.70 10.47
CA GLN A 49 -3.16 12.39 9.93
C GLN A 49 -4.08 13.63 9.95
N ALA A 50 -3.55 14.77 9.51
CA ALA A 50 -4.29 16.02 9.51
C ALA A 50 -5.58 15.91 8.67
N GLY A 51 -6.72 16.17 9.31
CA GLY A 51 -8.04 16.09 8.67
C GLY A 51 -8.77 14.76 8.83
N GLU A 52 -8.14 13.71 9.38
CA GLU A 52 -8.79 12.42 9.60
C GLU A 52 -9.51 12.37 10.96
N PHE A 53 -8.95 13.00 11.99
CA PHE A 53 -9.57 13.09 13.31
C PHE A 53 -9.21 14.40 14.03
N ILE A 54 -9.90 14.66 15.13
CA ILE A 54 -9.66 15.81 16.03
C ILE A 54 -9.15 15.27 17.36
N LEU A 55 -8.03 15.80 17.84
CA LEU A 55 -7.53 15.55 19.19
C LEU A 55 -8.04 16.65 20.13
N ALA A 56 -8.94 16.29 21.03
CA ALA A 56 -9.51 17.12 22.07
C ALA A 56 -8.84 16.77 23.41
N LYS A 57 -8.02 17.69 23.96
CA LYS A 57 -7.30 17.47 25.21
C LYS A 57 -8.04 18.10 26.37
N ILE A 58 -8.35 17.35 27.42
CA ILE A 58 -8.95 17.80 28.67
C ILE A 58 -7.94 17.63 29.81
N ASN A 59 -7.49 18.75 30.39
CA ASN A 59 -6.61 18.71 31.55
C ASN A 59 -7.45 18.54 32.82
N ILE A 60 -7.35 17.35 33.46
CA ILE A 60 -8.14 17.03 34.67
C ILE A 60 -7.77 17.86 35.89
N ASP A 61 -6.56 18.42 35.92
CA ASP A 61 -6.12 19.29 37.02
C ASP A 61 -6.89 20.61 37.02
N ARG A 62 -7.37 21.05 35.86
CA ARG A 62 -8.08 22.31 35.61
C ARG A 62 -9.57 22.13 35.42
N GLU A 63 -9.98 21.09 34.71
CA GLU A 63 -11.36 20.85 34.27
C GLU A 63 -12.03 19.75 35.12
N LYS A 64 -12.19 19.99 36.42
CA LYS A 64 -12.75 19.01 37.39
C LYS A 64 -14.20 18.63 37.05
N ASP A 65 -15.02 19.60 36.67
CA ASP A 65 -16.44 19.38 36.32
C ASP A 65 -16.56 18.45 35.09
N LEU A 66 -15.68 18.60 34.11
CA LEU A 66 -15.67 17.70 32.97
C LEU A 66 -15.17 16.30 33.36
N THR A 67 -14.18 16.23 34.23
CA THR A 67 -13.63 14.97 34.73
C THR A 67 -14.70 14.16 35.44
N GLU A 68 -15.49 14.78 36.29
CA GLU A 68 -16.63 14.16 36.97
C GLU A 68 -17.77 13.78 36.01
N LYS A 69 -18.13 14.70 35.10
CA LYS A 69 -19.18 14.46 34.08
C LYS A 69 -18.86 13.25 33.18
N PHE A 70 -17.60 13.04 32.85
CA PHE A 70 -17.16 11.91 32.02
C PHE A 70 -16.73 10.68 32.84
N ALA A 71 -16.92 10.72 34.17
CA ALA A 71 -16.60 9.65 35.12
C ALA A 71 -15.15 9.14 35.01
N VAL A 72 -14.19 10.07 34.78
CA VAL A 72 -12.77 9.72 34.65
C VAL A 72 -12.14 9.62 36.02
N SER A 73 -11.73 8.44 36.42
CA SER A 73 -11.13 8.15 37.73
C SER A 73 -9.60 8.14 37.73
N ALA A 74 -8.97 7.90 36.58
CA ALA A 74 -7.53 7.87 36.44
C ALA A 74 -7.10 8.26 35.02
N VAL A 75 -5.84 8.71 34.87
CA VAL A 75 -5.26 9.18 33.60
C VAL A 75 -3.95 8.46 33.30
N PRO A 76 -3.56 8.34 32.02
CA PRO A 76 -4.28 8.81 30.83
C PRO A 76 -5.56 8.03 30.61
N PHE A 77 -6.60 8.71 30.16
CA PHE A 77 -7.89 8.11 29.80
C PHE A 77 -8.35 8.71 28.47
N TYR A 78 -8.86 7.88 27.57
CA TYR A 78 -9.34 8.35 26.28
C TYR A 78 -10.78 7.91 26.03
N LYS A 79 -11.49 8.76 25.26
CA LYS A 79 -12.78 8.42 24.65
C LYS A 79 -12.71 8.81 23.18
N ILE A 80 -13.24 7.95 22.30
CA ILE A 80 -13.43 8.31 20.89
C ILE A 80 -14.91 8.54 20.66
N VAL A 81 -15.24 9.77 20.22
CA VAL A 81 -16.61 10.22 20.02
C VAL A 81 -16.86 10.39 18.51
N LYS A 82 -17.92 9.78 18.00
CA LYS A 82 -18.42 9.95 16.63
C LYS A 82 -19.95 10.09 16.64
N ASN A 83 -20.49 11.02 15.88
CA ASN A 83 -21.95 11.29 15.82
C ASN A 83 -22.62 11.55 17.18
N ASN A 84 -21.91 12.17 18.12
CA ASN A 84 -22.27 12.41 19.53
C ASN A 84 -22.29 11.17 20.44
N ASP A 85 -21.93 10.00 19.92
CA ASP A 85 -21.85 8.76 20.70
C ASP A 85 -20.40 8.41 21.04
N ILE A 86 -20.19 7.82 22.22
CA ILE A 86 -18.90 7.28 22.63
C ILE A 86 -18.76 5.91 21.97
N MET A 87 -17.88 5.82 20.98
CA MET A 87 -17.65 4.59 20.22
C MET A 87 -16.74 3.60 20.98
N THR A 88 -15.75 4.14 21.69
CA THR A 88 -14.84 3.36 22.52
C THR A 88 -14.18 4.26 23.57
N GLU A 89 -13.77 3.67 24.66
CA GLU A 89 -13.04 4.35 25.74
C GLU A 89 -12.04 3.38 26.39
N GLY A 90 -11.05 3.94 27.03
CA GLY A 90 -10.07 3.13 27.75
C GLY A 90 -9.14 3.95 28.63
N GLN A 91 -8.46 3.25 29.53
CA GLN A 91 -7.53 3.80 30.51
C GLN A 91 -6.11 3.26 30.25
N GLY A 92 -5.12 4.09 30.49
CA GLY A 92 -3.71 3.75 30.37
C GLY A 92 -3.07 4.23 29.08
N LEU A 93 -1.75 4.15 29.02
CA LEU A 93 -0.97 4.48 27.85
C LEU A 93 -1.01 3.33 26.83
N LEU A 94 -1.40 3.64 25.61
CA LEU A 94 -1.36 2.71 24.48
C LEU A 94 -0.18 2.99 23.57
N ALA A 95 0.25 2.00 22.81
CA ALA A 95 1.18 2.18 21.71
C ALA A 95 0.52 2.97 20.55
N GLU A 96 1.32 3.66 19.72
CA GLU A 96 0.82 4.41 18.56
C GLU A 96 -0.03 3.54 17.63
N THR A 97 0.35 2.28 17.43
CA THR A 97 -0.37 1.32 16.58
C THR A 97 -1.75 0.99 17.12
N GLU A 98 -1.93 0.93 18.44
CA GLU A 98 -3.20 0.65 19.10
C GLU A 98 -4.13 1.86 19.00
N TYR A 99 -3.65 3.08 19.30
CA TYR A 99 -4.41 4.31 19.08
C TYR A 99 -4.85 4.43 17.62
N ARG A 100 -3.95 4.15 16.68
CA ARG A 100 -4.23 4.20 15.24
C ARG A 100 -5.34 3.22 14.84
N ALA A 101 -5.31 1.99 15.34
CA ALA A 101 -6.35 1.00 15.08
C ALA A 101 -7.72 1.44 15.58
N LEU A 102 -7.78 1.98 16.81
CA LEU A 102 -9.03 2.48 17.42
C LEU A 102 -9.62 3.67 16.65
N ILE A 103 -8.79 4.61 16.22
CA ILE A 103 -9.21 5.79 15.45
C ILE A 103 -9.69 5.38 14.06
N ASN A 104 -8.90 4.55 13.35
CA ASN A 104 -9.24 4.09 12.01
C ASN A 104 -10.55 3.29 11.97
N ALA A 105 -10.88 2.57 13.03
CA ALA A 105 -12.16 1.88 13.16
C ALA A 105 -13.38 2.82 13.17
N GLN A 106 -13.18 4.12 13.45
CA GLN A 106 -14.23 5.14 13.48
C GLN A 106 -14.24 6.04 12.25
N LEU A 107 -13.25 5.91 11.37
CA LEU A 107 -13.26 6.60 10.09
C LEU A 107 -14.30 5.97 9.17
N GLU A 108 -15.08 6.78 8.50
CA GLU A 108 -15.88 6.29 7.38
C GLU A 108 -14.92 5.85 6.27
N GLU A 109 -15.12 4.64 5.81
CA GLU A 109 -14.32 4.14 4.72
C GLU A 109 -14.62 4.96 3.46
N GLU A 110 -13.59 5.52 2.88
CA GLU A 110 -13.71 6.34 1.69
C GLU A 110 -14.38 5.54 0.56
N PRO A 111 -15.38 6.08 -0.16
CA PRO A 111 -16.17 5.32 -1.13
C PRO A 111 -15.33 4.59 -2.19
N SER A 112 -14.19 5.16 -2.60
CA SER A 112 -13.30 4.49 -3.56
C SER A 112 -12.61 3.25 -2.95
N GLU A 113 -12.29 3.25 -1.65
CA GLU A 113 -11.73 2.09 -0.97
C GLU A 113 -12.78 0.99 -0.74
N GLN A 114 -14.04 1.34 -0.47
CA GLN A 114 -15.12 0.35 -0.39
C GLN A 114 -15.32 -0.37 -1.73
N LEU A 115 -15.38 0.41 -2.81
CA LEU A 115 -15.49 -0.13 -4.17
C LEU A 115 -14.26 -0.95 -4.55
N ARG A 116 -13.07 -0.53 -4.15
CA ARG A 116 -11.82 -1.25 -4.35
C ARG A 116 -11.82 -2.62 -3.66
N LYS A 117 -12.30 -2.70 -2.40
CA LYS A 117 -12.46 -3.97 -1.67
C LYS A 117 -13.47 -4.89 -2.36
N GLN A 118 -14.61 -4.36 -2.80
CA GLN A 118 -15.60 -5.13 -3.56
C GLN A 118 -15.01 -5.66 -4.88
N ALA A 119 -14.18 -4.87 -5.56
CA ALA A 119 -13.48 -5.29 -6.77
C ALA A 119 -12.49 -6.44 -6.48
N THR A 120 -11.74 -6.37 -5.38
CA THR A 120 -10.85 -7.45 -4.95
C THR A 120 -11.62 -8.74 -4.68
N GLN A 121 -12.80 -8.64 -4.05
CA GLN A 121 -13.66 -9.80 -3.83
C GLN A 121 -14.20 -10.39 -5.15
N ALA A 122 -14.70 -9.56 -6.06
CA ALA A 122 -15.14 -9.99 -7.38
C ALA A 122 -14.01 -10.69 -8.16
N PHE A 123 -12.79 -10.13 -8.09
CA PHE A 123 -11.62 -10.76 -8.70
C PHE A 123 -11.34 -12.15 -8.13
N SER A 124 -11.38 -12.33 -6.81
CA SER A 124 -11.15 -13.62 -6.15
C SER A 124 -12.21 -14.68 -6.54
N GLN A 125 -13.38 -14.25 -6.98
CA GLN A 125 -14.47 -15.08 -7.47
C GLN A 125 -14.40 -15.35 -8.98
N GLY A 126 -13.41 -14.78 -9.68
CA GLY A 126 -13.25 -14.90 -11.14
C GLY A 126 -14.15 -13.95 -11.94
N GLU A 127 -14.82 -13.01 -11.29
CA GLU A 127 -15.72 -12.04 -11.91
C GLU A 127 -14.95 -10.81 -12.40
N PHE A 128 -14.06 -11.00 -13.38
CA PHE A 128 -13.11 -9.98 -13.83
C PHE A 128 -13.77 -8.72 -14.39
N ASP A 129 -14.83 -8.86 -15.18
CA ASP A 129 -15.57 -7.73 -15.74
C ASP A 129 -16.22 -6.88 -14.64
N GLN A 130 -16.75 -7.52 -13.60
CA GLN A 130 -17.32 -6.84 -12.44
C GLN A 130 -16.24 -6.13 -11.64
N ALA A 131 -15.08 -6.76 -11.45
CA ALA A 131 -13.93 -6.13 -10.76
C ALA A 131 -13.47 -4.87 -11.51
N ILE A 132 -13.30 -4.92 -12.82
CA ILE A 132 -12.94 -3.77 -13.66
C ILE A 132 -13.99 -2.65 -13.55
N LYS A 133 -15.29 -2.99 -13.58
CA LYS A 133 -16.38 -2.02 -13.44
C LYS A 133 -16.34 -1.32 -12.07
N LEU A 134 -16.14 -2.06 -10.99
CA LEU A 134 -16.05 -1.53 -9.62
C LEU A 134 -14.83 -0.62 -9.46
N LEU A 135 -13.67 -1.01 -9.98
CA LEU A 135 -12.47 -0.15 -9.99
C LEU A 135 -12.67 1.11 -10.84
N GLY A 136 -13.37 1.01 -11.98
CA GLY A 136 -13.75 2.18 -12.76
C GLY A 136 -14.67 3.16 -12.01
N GLN A 137 -15.59 2.65 -11.18
CA GLN A 137 -16.42 3.47 -10.29
C GLN A 137 -15.58 4.07 -9.15
N ALA A 138 -14.68 3.30 -8.56
CA ALA A 138 -13.77 3.76 -7.53
C ALA A 138 -12.87 4.91 -8.03
N ALA A 139 -12.31 4.78 -9.24
CA ALA A 139 -11.49 5.81 -9.88
C ALA A 139 -12.29 7.12 -10.14
N LYS A 140 -13.58 7.02 -10.44
CA LYS A 140 -14.47 8.19 -10.58
C LYS A 140 -14.81 8.81 -9.23
N ALA A 141 -14.99 8.00 -8.19
CA ALA A 141 -15.30 8.48 -6.84
C ALA A 141 -14.12 9.26 -6.23
N ASN A 142 -12.90 8.78 -6.44
CA ASN A 142 -11.67 9.48 -6.04
C ASN A 142 -10.56 9.31 -7.10
N PRO A 143 -10.42 10.27 -8.03
CA PRO A 143 -9.37 10.23 -9.05
C PRO A 143 -7.94 10.26 -8.50
N ASN A 144 -7.74 10.71 -7.26
CA ASN A 144 -6.44 10.79 -6.62
C ASN A 144 -6.06 9.51 -5.85
N ASN A 145 -6.96 8.53 -5.77
CA ASN A 145 -6.64 7.24 -5.18
C ASN A 145 -5.87 6.37 -6.18
N PHE A 146 -4.55 6.59 -6.27
CA PHE A 146 -3.70 5.89 -7.23
C PHE A 146 -3.64 4.38 -7.02
N LYS A 147 -3.95 3.87 -5.83
CA LYS A 147 -4.06 2.42 -5.58
C LYS A 147 -5.15 1.79 -6.45
N VAL A 148 -6.30 2.46 -6.57
CA VAL A 148 -7.40 2.02 -7.46
C VAL A 148 -6.94 1.94 -8.90
N HIS A 149 -6.20 2.93 -9.37
CA HIS A 149 -5.68 2.95 -10.73
C HIS A 149 -4.65 1.84 -10.98
N LEU A 150 -3.76 1.59 -10.02
CA LEU A 150 -2.78 0.50 -10.11
C LEU A 150 -3.45 -0.88 -10.10
N ASP A 151 -4.48 -1.07 -9.27
CA ASP A 151 -5.29 -2.28 -9.28
C ASP A 151 -6.01 -2.47 -10.63
N LEU A 152 -6.51 -1.39 -11.23
CA LEU A 152 -7.13 -1.43 -12.55
C LEU A 152 -6.12 -1.80 -13.66
N VAL A 153 -4.89 -1.28 -13.60
CA VAL A 153 -3.80 -1.71 -14.49
C VAL A 153 -3.56 -3.21 -14.34
N GLN A 154 -3.48 -3.71 -13.12
CA GLN A 154 -3.28 -5.13 -12.84
C GLN A 154 -4.45 -6.01 -13.39
N MET A 155 -5.69 -5.52 -13.30
CA MET A 155 -6.84 -6.20 -13.91
C MET A 155 -6.73 -6.27 -15.43
N TYR A 156 -6.33 -5.16 -16.07
CA TYR A 156 -6.12 -5.15 -17.52
C TYR A 156 -5.02 -6.11 -17.96
N LEU A 157 -3.90 -6.20 -17.21
CA LEU A 157 -2.86 -7.18 -17.46
C LEU A 157 -3.38 -8.62 -17.34
N HIS A 158 -4.14 -8.90 -16.27
CA HIS A 158 -4.70 -10.23 -16.03
C HIS A 158 -5.69 -10.68 -17.12
N THR A 159 -6.43 -9.72 -17.70
CA THR A 159 -7.41 -9.97 -18.77
C THR A 159 -6.82 -9.81 -20.19
N GLY A 160 -5.50 -9.67 -20.33
CA GLY A 160 -4.81 -9.58 -21.63
C GLY A 160 -4.97 -8.24 -22.36
N HIS A 161 -5.43 -7.18 -21.67
CA HIS A 161 -5.60 -5.86 -22.27
C HIS A 161 -4.33 -4.99 -22.07
N LEU A 162 -3.20 -5.41 -22.68
CA LEU A 162 -1.90 -4.78 -22.50
C LEU A 162 -1.89 -3.29 -22.86
N ASP A 163 -2.52 -2.92 -23.98
CA ASP A 163 -2.60 -1.52 -24.41
C ASP A 163 -3.26 -0.61 -23.36
N LYS A 164 -4.40 -1.09 -22.79
CA LYS A 164 -5.10 -0.32 -21.74
C LYS A 164 -4.29 -0.23 -20.45
N ALA A 165 -3.58 -1.29 -20.09
CA ALA A 165 -2.70 -1.31 -18.94
C ALA A 165 -1.57 -0.31 -19.09
N THR A 166 -0.88 -0.31 -20.24
CA THR A 166 0.20 0.60 -20.59
C THR A 166 -0.26 2.06 -20.56
N ASP A 167 -1.37 2.34 -21.23
CA ASP A 167 -1.93 3.69 -21.33
C ASP A 167 -2.33 4.26 -19.97
N LEU A 168 -2.92 3.43 -19.12
CA LEU A 168 -3.32 3.84 -17.78
C LEU A 168 -2.10 4.08 -16.90
N LEU A 169 -1.12 3.17 -16.88
CA LEU A 169 0.09 3.30 -16.07
C LEU A 169 0.88 4.57 -16.42
N ARG A 170 1.04 4.87 -17.71
CA ARG A 170 1.75 6.07 -18.20
C ARG A 170 1.10 7.39 -17.80
N LYS A 171 -0.22 7.39 -17.57
CA LYS A 171 -0.97 8.58 -17.14
C LYS A 171 -0.91 8.84 -15.64
N LEU A 172 -0.44 7.88 -14.85
CA LEU A 172 -0.31 8.07 -13.42
C LEU A 172 0.86 9.00 -13.08
N PRO A 173 0.79 9.75 -11.98
CA PRO A 173 1.92 10.55 -11.50
C PRO A 173 3.14 9.68 -11.20
N GLU A 174 4.34 10.26 -11.32
CA GLU A 174 5.61 9.58 -11.04
C GLU A 174 5.66 8.94 -9.64
N GLU A 175 5.05 9.58 -8.65
CA GLU A 175 4.93 9.03 -7.30
C GLU A 175 4.22 7.67 -7.28
N ALA A 176 3.12 7.54 -8.02
CA ALA A 176 2.37 6.29 -8.15
C ALA A 176 3.14 5.23 -8.94
N GLN A 177 3.76 5.62 -10.06
CA GLN A 177 4.58 4.74 -10.89
C GLN A 177 5.81 4.22 -10.11
N ASN A 178 6.46 5.08 -9.32
CA ASN A 178 7.63 4.74 -8.51
C ASN A 178 7.28 4.07 -7.16
N SER A 179 6.01 3.93 -6.82
CA SER A 179 5.60 3.17 -5.63
C SER A 179 5.96 1.68 -5.77
N PRO A 180 6.09 0.93 -4.67
CA PRO A 180 6.34 -0.52 -4.74
C PRO A 180 5.32 -1.26 -5.61
N GLN A 181 4.04 -0.91 -5.52
CA GLN A 181 2.97 -1.48 -6.35
C GLN A 181 3.11 -1.05 -7.81
N GLY A 182 3.43 0.22 -8.08
CA GLY A 182 3.66 0.74 -9.43
C GLY A 182 4.80 0.00 -10.13
N LYS A 183 5.93 -0.18 -9.45
CA LYS A 183 7.09 -0.94 -9.98
C LYS A 183 6.78 -2.41 -10.20
N GLN A 184 5.98 -3.01 -9.34
CA GLN A 184 5.53 -4.40 -9.54
C GLN A 184 4.68 -4.52 -10.80
N VAL A 185 3.70 -3.63 -10.97
CA VAL A 185 2.83 -3.60 -12.15
C VAL A 185 3.60 -3.31 -13.44
N GLU A 186 4.53 -2.34 -13.41
CA GLU A 186 5.42 -2.03 -14.52
C GLU A 186 6.29 -3.24 -14.91
N GLY A 187 6.78 -3.98 -13.92
CA GLY A 187 7.53 -5.21 -14.15
C GLY A 187 6.68 -6.31 -14.80
N VAL A 188 5.44 -6.51 -14.33
CA VAL A 188 4.50 -7.47 -14.97
C VAL A 188 4.25 -7.08 -16.43
N LEU A 189 4.01 -5.81 -16.70
CA LEU A 189 3.83 -5.30 -18.06
C LEU A 189 5.05 -5.59 -18.94
N TYR A 190 6.24 -5.25 -18.46
CA TYR A 190 7.49 -5.50 -19.17
C TYR A 190 7.68 -6.98 -19.53
N PHE A 191 7.48 -7.89 -18.57
CA PHE A 191 7.62 -9.33 -18.84
C PHE A 191 6.49 -9.88 -19.72
N SER A 192 5.31 -9.27 -19.70
CA SER A 192 4.22 -9.60 -20.64
C SER A 192 4.60 -9.23 -22.07
N GLU A 193 5.20 -8.05 -22.28
CA GLU A 193 5.72 -7.63 -23.59
C GLU A 193 6.85 -8.55 -24.09
N VAL A 194 7.77 -8.96 -23.20
CA VAL A 194 8.81 -9.95 -23.52
C VAL A 194 8.22 -11.27 -23.98
N LEU A 195 7.18 -11.74 -23.26
CA LEU A 195 6.53 -13.01 -23.60
C LEU A 195 5.73 -12.92 -24.90
N GLU A 196 5.06 -11.81 -25.17
CA GLU A 196 4.30 -11.58 -26.40
C GLU A 196 5.21 -11.59 -27.65
N GLN A 197 6.45 -11.10 -27.51
CA GLN A 197 7.45 -11.11 -28.58
C GLN A 197 8.20 -12.46 -28.70
N SER A 198 7.98 -13.38 -27.76
CA SER A 198 8.64 -14.68 -27.71
C SER A 198 7.81 -15.76 -28.38
N PRO A 199 8.43 -16.83 -28.88
CA PRO A 199 7.71 -18.02 -29.33
C PRO A 199 6.89 -18.69 -28.19
N ASP A 200 5.97 -19.59 -28.58
CA ASP A 200 5.24 -20.41 -27.60
C ASP A 200 6.19 -21.19 -26.67
N ILE A 201 5.79 -21.39 -25.42
CA ILE A 201 6.61 -22.03 -24.38
C ILE A 201 7.08 -23.44 -24.75
N HIS A 202 6.30 -24.20 -25.52
CA HIS A 202 6.70 -25.54 -25.97
C HIS A 202 7.85 -25.42 -26.96
N LEU A 203 7.82 -24.43 -27.86
CA LEU A 203 8.90 -24.18 -28.81
C LEU A 203 10.16 -23.67 -28.08
N ILE A 204 10.01 -22.74 -27.12
CA ILE A 204 11.11 -22.28 -26.26
C ILE A 204 11.82 -23.48 -25.60
N LYS A 205 11.05 -24.40 -24.98
CA LYS A 205 11.63 -25.59 -24.32
C LYS A 205 12.29 -26.54 -25.32
N ALA A 206 11.72 -26.73 -26.51
CA ALA A 206 12.31 -27.54 -27.55
C ALA A 206 13.64 -26.94 -28.07
N THR A 207 13.67 -25.62 -28.27
CA THR A 207 14.89 -24.88 -28.67
C THR A 207 15.99 -25.05 -27.63
N LEU A 208 15.69 -24.86 -26.34
CA LEU A 208 16.65 -24.98 -25.24
C LEU A 208 17.13 -26.43 -25.03
N ALA A 209 16.32 -27.44 -25.40
CA ALA A 209 16.72 -28.84 -25.38
C ALA A 209 17.78 -29.15 -26.47
N GLN A 210 17.70 -28.47 -27.62
CA GLN A 210 18.66 -28.61 -28.72
C GLN A 210 19.88 -27.69 -28.55
N ASN A 211 19.64 -26.43 -28.17
CA ASN A 211 20.64 -25.42 -27.90
C ASN A 211 20.40 -24.76 -26.54
N PRO A 212 20.98 -25.26 -25.45
CA PRO A 212 20.82 -24.72 -24.11
C PRO A 212 21.28 -23.26 -23.93
N ASN A 213 22.02 -22.72 -24.93
CA ASN A 213 22.62 -21.38 -24.92
C ASN A 213 21.91 -20.42 -25.89
N ASP A 214 20.74 -20.77 -26.36
CA ASP A 214 19.94 -19.89 -27.21
C ASP A 214 19.43 -18.67 -26.44
N CYS A 215 19.89 -17.49 -26.84
CA CYS A 215 19.65 -16.24 -26.10
C CYS A 215 18.18 -15.82 -26.16
N ASP A 216 17.52 -15.94 -27.32
CA ASP A 216 16.10 -15.60 -27.47
C ASP A 216 15.23 -16.53 -26.61
N ALA A 217 15.53 -17.81 -26.63
CA ALA A 217 14.79 -18.80 -25.85
C ALA A 217 15.02 -18.63 -24.34
N LEU A 218 16.22 -18.24 -23.88
CA LEU A 218 16.50 -17.94 -22.48
C LEU A 218 15.73 -16.69 -22.00
N LEU A 219 15.63 -15.65 -22.84
CA LEU A 219 14.86 -14.45 -22.53
C LEU A 219 13.36 -14.77 -22.44
N GLY A 220 12.80 -15.46 -23.43
CA GLY A 220 11.39 -15.86 -23.44
C GLY A 220 11.05 -16.79 -22.26
N LEU A 221 11.95 -17.74 -21.92
CA LEU A 221 11.78 -18.58 -20.74
C LEU A 221 11.73 -17.75 -19.46
N ALA A 222 12.60 -16.75 -19.32
CA ALA A 222 12.60 -15.87 -18.16
C ALA A 222 11.29 -15.10 -18.03
N GLY A 223 10.76 -14.55 -19.13
CA GLY A 223 9.45 -13.89 -19.16
C GLY A 223 8.34 -14.83 -18.71
N PHE A 224 8.26 -16.03 -19.28
CA PHE A 224 7.29 -17.04 -18.91
C PHE A 224 7.38 -17.41 -17.42
N LEU A 225 8.57 -17.69 -16.90
CA LEU A 225 8.79 -18.09 -15.51
C LEU A 225 8.43 -16.95 -14.53
N MET A 226 8.78 -15.71 -14.87
CA MET A 226 8.46 -14.53 -14.05
C MET A 226 6.96 -14.35 -13.87
N LEU A 227 6.21 -14.43 -14.97
CA LEU A 227 4.75 -14.26 -14.96
C LEU A 227 4.01 -15.46 -14.31
N ASN A 228 4.62 -16.63 -14.28
CA ASN A 228 4.08 -17.84 -13.65
C ASN A 228 4.55 -18.05 -12.19
N GLY A 229 5.01 -16.99 -11.51
CA GLY A 229 5.33 -17.03 -10.08
C GLY A 229 6.58 -17.87 -9.76
N GLN A 230 7.51 -18.01 -10.72
CA GLN A 230 8.78 -18.70 -10.54
C GLN A 230 9.98 -17.74 -10.68
N PRO A 231 10.05 -16.71 -9.83
CA PRO A 231 11.02 -15.62 -10.00
C PRO A 231 12.47 -16.07 -9.87
N GLU A 232 12.75 -17.07 -9.04
CA GLU A 232 14.13 -17.59 -8.91
C GLU A 232 14.59 -18.24 -10.20
N ASN A 233 13.77 -19.10 -10.80
CA ASN A 233 14.11 -19.77 -12.07
C ASN A 233 14.23 -18.75 -13.22
N ALA A 234 13.38 -17.70 -13.21
CA ALA A 234 13.46 -16.61 -14.16
C ALA A 234 14.81 -15.85 -14.05
N LEU A 235 15.21 -15.50 -12.81
CA LEU A 235 16.50 -14.86 -12.56
C LEU A 235 17.67 -15.76 -12.99
N GLN A 236 17.62 -17.07 -12.73
CA GLN A 236 18.65 -18.01 -13.20
C GLN A 236 18.79 -17.99 -14.73
N SER A 237 17.66 -17.97 -15.45
CA SER A 237 17.64 -17.87 -16.92
C SER A 237 18.28 -16.57 -17.40
N LEU A 238 17.92 -15.44 -16.79
CA LEU A 238 18.47 -14.12 -17.11
C LEU A 238 19.97 -14.02 -16.81
N PHE A 239 20.41 -14.59 -15.70
CA PHE A 239 21.84 -14.62 -15.32
C PHE A 239 22.64 -15.48 -16.28
N LYS A 240 22.08 -16.61 -16.72
CA LYS A 240 22.71 -17.45 -17.77
C LYS A 240 22.85 -16.65 -19.07
N LEU A 241 21.77 -15.99 -19.51
CA LEU A 241 21.79 -15.13 -20.69
C LEU A 241 22.85 -14.03 -20.58
N PHE A 242 22.91 -13.31 -19.45
CA PHE A 242 23.89 -12.26 -19.20
C PHE A 242 25.32 -12.76 -19.21
N THR A 243 25.56 -13.98 -18.73
CA THR A 243 26.91 -14.63 -18.74
C THR A 243 27.32 -15.07 -20.14
N LEU A 244 26.38 -15.52 -20.96
CA LEU A 244 26.62 -15.92 -22.34
C LEU A 244 26.92 -14.72 -23.24
N ASP A 245 26.10 -13.71 -23.18
CA ASP A 245 26.27 -12.47 -23.96
C ASP A 245 25.67 -11.28 -23.20
N ARG A 246 26.52 -10.52 -22.49
CA ARG A 246 26.10 -9.31 -21.78
C ARG A 246 25.70 -8.15 -22.68
N HIS A 247 26.10 -8.20 -23.96
CA HIS A 247 25.78 -7.16 -24.95
C HIS A 247 24.61 -7.55 -25.86
N TYR A 248 24.04 -8.72 -25.68
CA TYR A 248 22.89 -9.21 -26.42
C TYR A 248 21.80 -8.12 -26.52
N GLN A 249 21.36 -7.82 -27.75
CA GLN A 249 20.38 -6.77 -28.05
C GLN A 249 20.64 -5.48 -27.24
N GLU A 250 21.83 -4.90 -27.39
CA GLU A 250 22.21 -3.63 -26.75
C GLU A 250 22.16 -3.64 -25.22
N GLY A 251 22.54 -4.74 -24.62
CA GLY A 251 22.58 -4.90 -23.15
C GLY A 251 21.23 -5.23 -22.53
N LEU A 252 20.31 -5.80 -23.30
CA LEU A 252 18.98 -6.21 -22.84
C LEU A 252 19.02 -7.12 -21.60
N PRO A 253 19.96 -8.10 -21.44
CA PRO A 253 20.01 -8.93 -20.25
C PRO A 253 20.19 -8.15 -18.96
N GLN A 254 21.06 -7.14 -18.95
CA GLN A 254 21.26 -6.28 -17.79
C GLN A 254 20.01 -5.47 -17.48
N LYS A 255 19.40 -4.86 -18.50
CA LYS A 255 18.17 -4.07 -18.34
C LYS A 255 17.04 -4.93 -17.75
N THR A 256 16.88 -6.15 -18.27
CA THR A 256 15.85 -7.11 -17.82
C THR A 256 16.08 -7.59 -16.38
N ILE A 257 17.34 -7.87 -15.99
CA ILE A 257 17.69 -8.21 -14.60
C ILE A 257 17.33 -7.07 -13.65
N LEU A 258 17.66 -5.83 -13.99
CA LEU A 258 17.33 -4.66 -13.17
C LEU A 258 15.81 -4.47 -13.04
N LYS A 259 15.08 -4.66 -14.14
CA LYS A 259 13.61 -4.60 -14.12
C LYS A 259 13.00 -5.71 -13.25
N ALA A 260 13.56 -6.93 -13.30
CA ALA A 260 13.17 -8.02 -12.40
C ALA A 260 13.41 -7.66 -10.93
N PHE A 261 14.54 -7.05 -10.59
CA PHE A 261 14.82 -6.61 -9.22
C PHE A 261 13.87 -5.52 -8.74
N GLU A 262 13.49 -4.58 -9.61
CA GLU A 262 12.48 -3.56 -9.27
C GLU A 262 11.12 -4.19 -8.98
N MET A 263 10.65 -5.07 -9.86
CA MET A 263 9.40 -5.80 -9.72
C MET A 263 9.33 -6.63 -8.42
N LEU A 264 10.44 -7.30 -8.09
CA LEU A 264 10.51 -8.24 -6.97
C LEU A 264 10.88 -7.59 -5.63
N SER A 265 11.23 -6.29 -5.61
CA SER A 265 11.70 -5.61 -4.41
C SER A 265 10.70 -5.59 -3.25
N GLY A 266 9.40 -5.60 -3.54
CA GLY A 266 8.32 -5.71 -2.57
C GLY A 266 8.00 -7.17 -2.20
N PRO A 267 7.61 -8.01 -3.17
CA PRO A 267 7.13 -9.37 -2.90
C PRO A 267 8.22 -10.38 -2.51
N ALA A 268 9.49 -10.17 -2.91
CA ALA A 268 10.58 -11.11 -2.65
C ALA A 268 11.93 -10.40 -2.34
N PRO A 269 12.01 -9.56 -1.30
CA PRO A 269 13.19 -8.73 -1.02
C PRO A 269 14.46 -9.54 -0.73
N GLU A 270 14.34 -10.70 -0.09
CA GLU A 270 15.48 -11.57 0.21
C GLU A 270 16.08 -12.16 -1.06
N LEU A 271 15.23 -12.62 -1.99
CA LEU A 271 15.66 -13.11 -3.29
C LEU A 271 16.40 -12.01 -4.07
N VAL A 272 15.85 -10.80 -4.08
CA VAL A 272 16.49 -9.64 -4.73
C VAL A 272 17.85 -9.35 -4.09
N SER A 273 17.96 -9.36 -2.77
CA SER A 273 19.24 -9.14 -2.07
C SER A 273 20.30 -10.16 -2.46
N LEU A 274 19.92 -11.45 -2.48
CA LEU A 274 20.80 -12.54 -2.89
C LEU A 274 21.31 -12.36 -4.32
N TYR A 275 20.40 -12.11 -5.26
CA TYR A 275 20.75 -12.02 -6.68
C TYR A 275 21.46 -10.70 -7.04
N ARG A 276 21.22 -9.59 -6.31
CA ARG A 276 22.03 -8.38 -6.45
C ARG A 276 23.50 -8.60 -6.11
N LYS A 277 23.79 -9.35 -5.03
CA LYS A 277 25.19 -9.72 -4.70
C LYS A 277 25.83 -10.56 -5.80
N LYS A 278 25.11 -11.58 -6.31
CA LYS A 278 25.57 -12.38 -7.45
C LYS A 278 25.81 -11.51 -8.69
N PHE A 279 24.90 -10.57 -8.96
CA PHE A 279 25.02 -9.68 -10.13
C PHE A 279 26.25 -8.79 -10.04
N GLN A 280 26.49 -8.20 -8.87
CA GLN A 280 27.69 -7.40 -8.64
C GLN A 280 28.98 -8.20 -8.92
N SER A 281 29.05 -9.47 -8.49
CA SER A 281 30.25 -10.32 -8.76
C SER A 281 30.44 -10.67 -10.23
N LEU A 282 29.41 -10.51 -11.08
CA LEU A 282 29.54 -10.74 -12.52
C LEU A 282 29.94 -9.48 -13.29
N LEU A 283 29.80 -8.31 -12.68
CA LEU A 283 30.15 -7.01 -13.31
C LEU A 283 31.64 -6.69 -13.16
N TYR A 284 32.30 -7.26 -12.17
CA TYR A 284 33.72 -7.10 -11.83
C TYR A 284 34.47 -8.43 -12.02
#